data_1b5bf86345abec8f688d1034af569b7d
#
_entry.id   1b5bf86345abec8f688d1034af569b7d
#
_cell.length_a   1.000
_cell.length_b   1.000
_cell.length_c   1.000
_cell.angle_alpha   90.00
_cell.angle_beta   90.00
_cell.angle_gamma   90.00
#
_symmetry.space_group_name_H-M   'P 1'
#
loop_
_entity.id
_entity.type
_entity.pdbx_description
1 polymer ?
#
loop_
_entity_poly.entity_id
_entity_poly.type
_entity_poly.pdbx_seq_one_letter_code
_entity_poly.pdbx_strand_id
1 'polypeptide(L)'
;MRGFGFCCVHCQQPLAIAHHGLCSRCNQQIRRFAYCGHCGKELTRDALRCGHCLQHKASWDRMVIVGHYVDPLSCLIHRFKFQHAFFLDRTLARLLLLALYHARRTHGLIWPEVLLPVPLHRLRHWQRGYNQSALIANYLAHWLKIPCDHDFLQRIKHTHTQRGLSATERRKKFTPRISSSSKKPNASLSICCIN
;
A
#
# COMPACT_ATOMS: atom_id res chain seq x y z
N MET A 1 -22.67 32.74 1.58
CA MET A 1 -21.33 32.26 1.93
C MET A 1 -21.32 30.73 1.78
N ARG A 2 -20.75 30.18 0.70
CA ARG A 2 -20.56 28.72 0.57
C ARG A 2 -19.38 28.37 1.44
N GLY A 3 -19.62 27.73 2.59
CA GLY A 3 -18.58 27.25 3.46
C GLY A 3 -17.63 26.32 2.67
N PHE A 4 -16.34 26.38 2.96
CA PHE A 4 -15.33 25.47 2.41
C PHE A 4 -15.68 24.04 2.84
N GLY A 5 -16.65 23.44 2.15
CA GLY A 5 -17.08 22.07 2.39
C GLY A 5 -15.99 21.11 1.91
N PHE A 6 -15.57 20.22 2.78
CA PHE A 6 -14.69 19.12 2.39
C PHE A 6 -15.41 18.25 1.37
N CYS A 7 -14.77 18.00 0.22
CA CYS A 7 -15.33 17.25 -0.88
C CYS A 7 -14.63 15.89 -1.04
N CYS A 8 -15.38 14.93 -1.55
CA CYS A 8 -14.85 13.62 -1.93
C CYS A 8 -13.75 13.77 -2.97
N VAL A 9 -12.57 13.21 -2.72
CA VAL A 9 -11.40 13.32 -3.61
C VAL A 9 -11.59 12.64 -4.98
N HIS A 10 -12.67 11.86 -5.15
CA HIS A 10 -13.01 11.20 -6.41
C HIS A 10 -14.16 11.90 -7.14
N CYS A 11 -15.34 12.02 -6.55
CA CYS A 11 -16.55 12.51 -7.21
C CYS A 11 -16.90 13.98 -6.87
N GLN A 12 -16.11 14.66 -6.06
CA GLN A 12 -16.27 16.05 -5.63
C GLN A 12 -17.56 16.35 -4.84
N GLN A 13 -18.36 15.35 -4.49
CA GLN A 13 -19.54 15.54 -3.64
C GLN A 13 -19.14 15.92 -2.21
N PRO A 14 -19.94 16.73 -1.50
CA PRO A 14 -19.65 17.10 -0.13
C PRO A 14 -19.49 15.87 0.77
N LEU A 15 -18.59 15.97 1.74
CA LEU A 15 -18.36 14.94 2.75
C LEU A 15 -19.04 15.33 4.07
N ALA A 16 -19.76 14.37 4.66
CA ALA A 16 -20.29 14.53 6.03
C ALA A 16 -19.17 14.57 7.07
N ILE A 17 -18.05 13.86 6.81
CA ILE A 17 -16.87 13.83 7.67
C ILE A 17 -15.65 14.20 6.82
N ALA A 18 -15.11 15.37 7.07
CA ALA A 18 -14.00 15.99 6.35
C ALA A 18 -12.80 15.05 6.14
N HIS A 19 -12.43 14.32 7.18
CA HIS A 19 -11.22 13.51 7.18
C HIS A 19 -11.37 12.15 6.50
N HIS A 20 -12.56 11.79 5.98
CA HIS A 20 -12.77 10.53 5.29
C HIS A 20 -12.15 10.49 3.89
N GLY A 21 -12.03 11.63 3.23
CA GLY A 21 -11.46 11.75 1.89
C GLY A 21 -12.36 11.19 0.78
N LEU A 22 -13.06 10.09 1.01
CA LEU A 22 -14.05 9.50 0.12
C LEU A 22 -15.44 9.53 0.74
N CYS A 23 -16.46 9.84 -0.07
CA CYS A 23 -17.86 9.64 0.32
C CYS A 23 -18.20 8.15 0.37
N SER A 24 -19.30 7.80 1.06
CA SER A 24 -19.74 6.41 1.22
C SER A 24 -19.93 5.71 -0.11
N ARG A 25 -20.53 6.37 -1.11
CA ARG A 25 -20.74 5.82 -2.46
C ARG A 25 -19.41 5.44 -3.13
N CYS A 26 -18.42 6.34 -3.17
CA CYS A 26 -17.12 6.06 -3.79
C CYS A 26 -16.34 5.00 -3.01
N ASN A 27 -16.47 4.97 -1.69
CA ASN A 27 -15.83 3.93 -0.89
C ASN A 27 -16.48 2.54 -1.12
N GLN A 28 -17.80 2.45 -1.33
CA GLN A 28 -18.50 1.22 -1.68
C GLN A 28 -18.15 0.72 -3.09
N GLN A 29 -17.82 1.62 -4.03
CA GLN A 29 -17.37 1.26 -5.38
C GLN A 29 -15.99 0.61 -5.41
N ILE A 30 -15.19 0.71 -4.35
CA ILE A 30 -13.92 -0.03 -4.26
C ILE A 30 -14.26 -1.52 -4.17
N ARG A 31 -13.97 -2.25 -5.24
CA ARG A 31 -14.21 -3.70 -5.33
C ARG A 31 -13.25 -4.45 -4.43
N ARG A 32 -13.74 -4.84 -3.26
CA ARG A 32 -13.03 -5.73 -2.34
C ARG A 32 -13.35 -7.17 -2.68
N PHE A 33 -12.44 -8.08 -2.39
CA PHE A 33 -12.59 -9.50 -2.68
C PHE A 33 -11.92 -10.32 -1.58
N ALA A 34 -12.35 -11.57 -1.44
CA ALA A 34 -11.73 -12.53 -0.54
C ALA A 34 -10.41 -13.02 -1.14
N TYR A 35 -9.37 -13.16 -0.33
CA TYR A 35 -8.03 -13.50 -0.82
C TYR A 35 -7.24 -14.36 0.16
N CYS A 36 -6.15 -14.94 -0.36
CA CYS A 36 -5.16 -15.64 0.45
C CYS A 36 -4.31 -14.64 1.22
N GLY A 37 -4.35 -14.66 2.54
CA GLY A 37 -3.58 -13.74 3.40
C GLY A 37 -2.07 -13.86 3.25
N HIS A 38 -1.55 -14.92 2.61
CA HIS A 38 -0.13 -15.10 2.36
C HIS A 38 0.33 -14.56 1.01
N CYS A 39 -0.33 -14.90 -0.10
CA CYS A 39 0.11 -14.52 -1.45
C CYS A 39 -0.80 -13.49 -2.16
N GLY A 40 -1.95 -13.16 -1.60
CA GLY A 40 -2.89 -12.20 -2.19
C GLY A 40 -3.73 -12.76 -3.35
N LYS A 41 -3.65 -14.06 -3.68
CA LYS A 41 -4.47 -14.67 -4.72
C LYS A 41 -5.95 -14.56 -4.34
N GLU A 42 -6.79 -14.13 -5.27
CA GLU A 42 -8.23 -14.08 -5.11
C GLU A 42 -8.80 -15.47 -4.85
N LEU A 43 -9.73 -15.57 -3.93
CA LEU A 43 -10.39 -16.79 -3.48
C LEU A 43 -11.91 -16.54 -3.37
N THR A 44 -12.70 -17.61 -3.24
CA THR A 44 -14.14 -17.52 -2.94
C THR A 44 -14.43 -17.07 -1.51
N ARG A 45 -13.50 -17.34 -0.59
CA ARG A 45 -13.54 -16.90 0.82
C ARG A 45 -12.13 -16.62 1.32
N ASP A 46 -12.02 -15.72 2.30
CA ASP A 46 -10.75 -15.42 2.95
C ASP A 46 -10.13 -16.66 3.59
N ALA A 47 -8.84 -16.84 3.38
CA ALA A 47 -8.07 -17.93 3.97
C ALA A 47 -6.65 -17.46 4.35
N LEU A 48 -6.10 -18.08 5.40
CA LEU A 48 -4.72 -17.80 5.84
C LEU A 48 -3.70 -18.16 4.74
N ARG A 49 -3.88 -19.31 4.09
CA ARG A 49 -3.06 -19.82 2.98
C ARG A 49 -3.94 -20.56 1.98
N CYS A 50 -3.70 -20.37 0.69
CA CYS A 50 -4.30 -21.17 -0.37
C CYS A 50 -3.49 -22.46 -0.60
N GLY A 51 -4.04 -23.41 -1.36
CA GLY A 51 -3.37 -24.68 -1.66
C GLY A 51 -1.94 -24.51 -2.21
N HIS A 52 -1.73 -23.53 -3.10
CA HIS A 52 -0.39 -23.22 -3.60
C HIS A 52 0.58 -22.77 -2.48
N CYS A 53 0.11 -21.97 -1.53
CA CYS A 53 0.95 -21.48 -0.42
C CYS A 53 1.20 -22.52 0.68
N LEU A 54 0.46 -23.61 0.69
CA LEU A 54 0.76 -24.76 1.56
C LEU A 54 1.97 -25.54 1.05
N GLN A 55 2.17 -25.57 -0.28
CA GLN A 55 3.27 -26.26 -0.93
C GLN A 55 4.53 -25.39 -1.12
N HIS A 56 4.36 -24.06 -1.22
CA HIS A 56 5.44 -23.13 -1.53
C HIS A 56 5.54 -22.05 -0.46
N LYS A 57 6.69 -21.93 0.18
CA LYS A 57 6.97 -20.87 1.16
C LYS A 57 7.41 -19.60 0.43
N ALA A 58 6.72 -18.48 0.66
CA ALA A 58 7.23 -17.15 0.31
C ALA A 58 8.06 -16.60 1.47
N SER A 59 8.89 -15.58 1.18
CA SER A 59 9.77 -14.94 2.17
C SER A 59 9.05 -13.95 3.10
N TRP A 60 7.74 -13.82 2.97
CA TRP A 60 6.89 -12.94 3.79
C TRP A 60 5.74 -13.72 4.41
N ASP A 61 5.21 -13.24 5.51
CA ASP A 61 4.16 -13.93 6.26
C ASP A 61 2.76 -13.57 5.80
N ARG A 62 2.50 -12.29 5.54
CA ARG A 62 1.17 -11.78 5.22
C ARG A 62 1.22 -10.72 4.14
N MET A 63 0.14 -10.68 3.35
CA MET A 63 -0.12 -9.65 2.36
C MET A 63 -1.47 -8.98 2.69
N VAL A 64 -1.52 -7.66 2.55
CA VAL A 64 -2.73 -6.88 2.76
C VAL A 64 -3.14 -6.22 1.46
N ILE A 65 -4.40 -6.39 1.07
CA ILE A 65 -4.95 -5.87 -0.18
C ILE A 65 -6.14 -4.97 0.12
N VAL A 66 -6.18 -3.79 -0.48
CA VAL A 66 -7.29 -2.84 -0.34
C VAL A 66 -8.47 -3.23 -1.24
N GLY A 67 -8.20 -3.73 -2.44
CA GLY A 67 -9.20 -4.13 -3.43
C GLY A 67 -8.58 -4.27 -4.81
N HIS A 68 -9.43 -4.55 -5.82
CA HIS A 68 -9.03 -4.59 -7.23
C HIS A 68 -8.50 -3.24 -7.70
N TYR A 69 -7.49 -3.28 -8.57
CA TYR A 69 -6.93 -2.08 -9.23
C TYR A 69 -7.81 -1.61 -10.39
N VAL A 70 -9.04 -1.23 -10.04
CA VAL A 70 -10.04 -0.63 -10.93
C VAL A 70 -10.57 0.65 -10.29
N ASP A 71 -11.32 1.47 -11.03
CA ASP A 71 -11.91 2.68 -10.45
C ASP A 71 -12.85 2.38 -9.27
N PRO A 72 -12.83 3.24 -8.25
CA PRO A 72 -12.10 4.51 -8.10
C PRO A 72 -10.65 4.35 -7.60
N LEU A 73 -10.23 3.17 -7.15
CA LEU A 73 -8.91 2.96 -6.53
C LEU A 73 -7.76 3.18 -7.52
N SER A 74 -7.90 2.72 -8.76
CA SER A 74 -6.89 2.92 -9.82
C SER A 74 -6.67 4.40 -10.13
N CYS A 75 -7.75 5.17 -10.25
CA CYS A 75 -7.71 6.61 -10.46
C CYS A 75 -6.97 7.34 -9.33
N LEU A 76 -7.32 7.04 -8.06
CA LEU A 76 -6.65 7.65 -6.90
C LEU A 76 -5.16 7.34 -6.85
N ILE A 77 -4.78 6.07 -7.06
CA ILE A 77 -3.38 5.65 -7.07
C ILE A 77 -2.63 6.28 -8.25
N HIS A 78 -3.25 6.37 -9.43
CA HIS A 78 -2.64 7.01 -10.60
C HIS A 78 -2.36 8.50 -10.35
N ARG A 79 -3.33 9.25 -9.85
CA ARG A 79 -3.19 10.66 -9.49
C ARG A 79 -2.09 10.86 -8.45
N PHE A 80 -2.07 10.02 -7.42
CA PHE A 80 -1.06 10.04 -6.37
C PHE A 80 0.36 9.73 -6.87
N LYS A 81 0.51 8.82 -7.86
CA LYS A 81 1.82 8.44 -8.39
C LYS A 81 2.36 9.35 -9.50
N PHE A 82 1.46 9.97 -10.27
CA PHE A 82 1.86 10.59 -11.55
C PHE A 82 1.34 12.01 -11.77
N GLN A 83 0.43 12.51 -10.93
CA GLN A 83 -0.17 13.84 -11.06
C GLN A 83 0.08 14.71 -9.82
N HIS A 84 1.11 14.42 -9.05
CA HIS A 84 1.51 15.19 -7.86
C HIS A 84 0.37 15.42 -6.84
N ALA A 85 -0.66 14.56 -6.83
CA ALA A 85 -1.78 14.67 -5.91
C ALA A 85 -1.41 14.12 -4.51
N PHE A 86 -0.41 14.73 -3.86
CA PHE A 86 0.11 14.30 -2.56
C PHE A 86 -0.96 14.35 -1.46
N PHE A 87 -1.95 15.24 -1.57
CA PHE A 87 -3.10 15.35 -0.65
C PHE A 87 -3.98 14.08 -0.57
N LEU A 88 -3.76 13.10 -1.46
CA LEU A 88 -4.42 11.78 -1.42
C LEU A 88 -3.78 10.81 -0.41
N ASP A 89 -2.62 11.16 0.14
CA ASP A 89 -1.85 10.35 1.08
C ASP A 89 -2.68 9.85 2.25
N ARG A 90 -3.37 10.77 2.94
CA ARG A 90 -4.26 10.46 4.08
C ARG A 90 -5.41 9.54 3.69
N THR A 91 -6.04 9.79 2.53
CA THR A 91 -7.15 8.96 2.04
C THR A 91 -6.68 7.54 1.74
N LEU A 92 -5.55 7.40 1.04
CA LEU A 92 -4.96 6.10 0.72
C LEU A 92 -4.45 5.38 1.96
N ALA A 93 -3.83 6.09 2.89
CA ALA A 93 -3.42 5.55 4.18
C ALA A 93 -4.61 5.02 4.98
N ARG A 94 -5.74 5.75 4.98
CA ARG A 94 -6.97 5.30 5.63
C ARG A 94 -7.55 4.03 4.99
N LEU A 95 -7.58 3.95 3.67
CA LEU A 95 -8.02 2.74 2.97
C LEU A 95 -7.13 1.53 3.33
N LEU A 96 -5.83 1.74 3.39
CA LEU A 96 -4.88 0.70 3.79
C LEU A 96 -5.04 0.33 5.28
N LEU A 97 -5.29 1.30 6.17
CA LEU A 97 -5.57 1.05 7.58
C LEU A 97 -6.80 0.14 7.75
N LEU A 98 -7.89 0.41 7.02
CA LEU A 98 -9.09 -0.42 7.06
C LEU A 98 -8.81 -1.84 6.55
N ALA A 99 -7.99 -1.98 5.49
CA ALA A 99 -7.56 -3.28 4.99
C ALA A 99 -6.65 -4.02 5.98
N LEU A 100 -5.79 -3.32 6.72
CA LEU A 100 -4.97 -3.89 7.80
C LEU A 100 -5.84 -4.44 8.93
N TYR A 101 -6.85 -3.71 9.38
CA TYR A 101 -7.80 -4.20 10.38
C TYR A 101 -8.61 -5.40 9.88
N HIS A 102 -9.00 -5.39 8.61
CA HIS A 102 -9.65 -6.55 7.98
C HIS A 102 -8.72 -7.77 8.00
N ALA A 103 -7.48 -7.63 7.52
CA ALA A 103 -6.49 -8.70 7.48
C ALA A 103 -6.13 -9.24 8.89
N ARG A 104 -6.16 -8.37 9.90
CA ARG A 104 -5.97 -8.82 11.28
C ARG A 104 -7.06 -9.78 11.73
N ARG A 105 -8.31 -9.52 11.37
CA ARG A 105 -9.46 -10.36 11.74
C ARG A 105 -9.55 -11.63 10.91
N THR A 106 -9.26 -11.56 9.61
CA THR A 106 -9.50 -12.66 8.66
C THR A 106 -8.25 -13.48 8.35
N HIS A 107 -7.06 -12.87 8.39
CA HIS A 107 -5.80 -13.51 7.99
C HIS A 107 -4.79 -13.64 9.13
N GLY A 108 -5.17 -13.33 10.37
CA GLY A 108 -4.28 -13.44 11.52
C GLY A 108 -3.04 -12.55 11.40
N LEU A 109 -3.21 -11.33 10.83
CA LEU A 109 -2.13 -10.35 10.78
C LEU A 109 -1.78 -9.89 12.19
N ILE A 110 -0.51 -10.01 12.55
CA ILE A 110 0.05 -9.46 13.79
C ILE A 110 0.58 -8.05 13.47
N TRP A 111 0.43 -7.10 14.39
CA TRP A 111 1.00 -5.77 14.19
C TRP A 111 2.52 -5.87 14.11
N PRO A 112 3.13 -5.22 13.12
CA PRO A 112 4.59 -5.15 13.04
C PRO A 112 5.16 -4.26 14.14
N GLU A 113 6.41 -4.50 14.49
CA GLU A 113 7.15 -3.67 15.43
C GLU A 113 7.69 -2.39 14.77
N VAL A 114 7.89 -2.41 13.44
CA VAL A 114 8.38 -1.27 12.66
C VAL A 114 7.78 -1.27 11.26
N LEU A 115 7.49 -0.09 10.72
CA LEU A 115 7.08 0.11 9.34
C LEU A 115 8.28 0.54 8.49
N LEU A 116 8.45 -0.11 7.35
CA LEU A 116 9.53 0.19 6.41
C LEU A 116 8.93 0.61 5.06
N PRO A 117 8.92 1.91 4.72
CA PRO A 117 8.45 2.35 3.42
C PRO A 117 9.44 1.94 2.32
N VAL A 118 8.91 1.37 1.21
CA VAL A 118 9.75 1.03 0.06
C VAL A 118 10.36 2.29 -0.53
N PRO A 119 11.71 2.38 -0.65
CA PRO A 119 12.38 3.58 -1.13
C PRO A 119 12.20 3.77 -2.64
N LEU A 120 12.12 5.03 -3.05
CA LEU A 120 12.26 5.41 -4.45
C LEU A 120 13.74 5.53 -4.83
N HIS A 121 14.05 5.23 -6.10
CA HIS A 121 15.35 5.60 -6.65
C HIS A 121 15.48 7.12 -6.72
N ARG A 122 16.69 7.67 -6.51
CA ARG A 122 16.97 9.11 -6.45
C ARG A 122 16.36 9.89 -7.62
N LEU A 123 16.50 9.42 -8.87
CA LEU A 123 15.91 10.06 -10.05
C LEU A 123 14.38 10.13 -9.99
N ARG A 124 13.71 9.08 -9.51
CA ARG A 124 12.26 9.10 -9.34
C ARG A 124 11.80 9.95 -8.17
N HIS A 125 12.60 10.02 -7.13
CA HIS A 125 12.35 10.92 -6.01
C HIS A 125 12.39 12.38 -6.49
N TRP A 126 13.40 12.71 -7.27
CA TRP A 126 13.56 14.05 -7.87
C TRP A 126 12.40 14.41 -8.82
N GLN A 127 11.99 13.48 -9.70
CA GLN A 127 10.85 13.67 -10.63
C GLN A 127 9.50 13.81 -9.93
N ARG A 128 9.29 13.12 -8.79
CA ARG A 128 8.00 13.09 -8.08
C ARG A 128 7.90 14.06 -6.93
N GLY A 129 9.05 14.53 -6.41
CA GLY A 129 9.13 15.40 -5.24
C GLY A 129 8.89 14.70 -3.91
N TYR A 130 8.35 13.46 -3.90
CA TYR A 130 8.02 12.71 -2.68
C TYR A 130 8.03 11.20 -2.87
N ASN A 131 8.24 10.47 -1.77
CA ASN A 131 8.07 9.03 -1.71
C ASN A 131 6.65 8.69 -1.23
N GLN A 132 5.84 8.14 -2.12
CA GLN A 132 4.45 7.76 -1.85
C GLN A 132 4.30 6.78 -0.70
N SER A 133 5.19 5.78 -0.65
CA SER A 133 5.18 4.78 0.42
C SER A 133 5.50 5.40 1.77
N ALA A 134 6.41 6.38 1.81
CA ALA A 134 6.76 7.09 3.03
C ALA A 134 5.61 7.94 3.56
N LEU A 135 4.91 8.70 2.69
CA LEU A 135 3.76 9.50 3.09
C LEU A 135 2.67 8.64 3.74
N ILE A 136 2.34 7.50 3.13
CA ILE A 136 1.33 6.58 3.67
C ILE A 136 1.81 5.92 4.96
N ALA A 137 3.08 5.49 5.00
CA ALA A 137 3.66 4.87 6.19
C ALA A 137 3.66 5.80 7.40
N ASN A 138 3.88 7.11 7.21
CA ASN A 138 3.82 8.10 8.28
C ASN A 138 2.43 8.20 8.92
N TYR A 139 1.35 8.19 8.13
CA TYR A 139 0.00 8.14 8.67
C TYR A 139 -0.29 6.86 9.43
N LEU A 140 0.12 5.71 8.87
CA LEU A 140 -0.06 4.42 9.54
C LEU A 140 0.73 4.36 10.85
N ALA A 141 1.98 4.82 10.85
CA ALA A 141 2.82 4.90 12.04
C ALA A 141 2.15 5.72 13.14
N HIS A 142 1.64 6.89 12.79
CA HIS A 142 0.94 7.77 13.72
C HIS A 142 -0.34 7.12 14.28
N TRP A 143 -1.18 6.53 13.42
CA TRP A 143 -2.45 5.95 13.84
C TRP A 143 -2.32 4.64 14.60
N LEU A 144 -1.35 3.80 14.22
CA LEU A 144 -1.09 2.51 14.85
C LEU A 144 -0.12 2.59 16.03
N LYS A 145 0.51 3.76 16.23
CA LYS A 145 1.58 3.96 17.24
C LYS A 145 2.77 3.00 17.04
N ILE A 146 3.13 2.77 15.78
CA ILE A 146 4.25 1.90 15.38
C ILE A 146 5.35 2.80 14.82
N PRO A 147 6.62 2.63 15.19
CA PRO A 147 7.73 3.41 14.62
C PRO A 147 7.87 3.17 13.10
N CYS A 148 8.32 4.19 12.38
CA CYS A 148 8.60 4.12 10.96
C CYS A 148 10.07 4.46 10.72
N ASP A 149 10.81 3.53 10.08
CA ASP A 149 12.22 3.75 9.71
C ASP A 149 12.32 3.96 8.20
N HIS A 150 12.73 5.16 7.80
CA HIS A 150 12.85 5.57 6.40
C HIS A 150 14.19 5.21 5.77
N ASP A 151 15.21 4.95 6.58
CA ASP A 151 16.61 4.81 6.15
C ASP A 151 17.06 3.36 6.10
N PHE A 152 16.32 2.45 6.73
CA PHE A 152 16.67 1.04 6.78
C PHE A 152 16.73 0.40 5.39
N LEU A 153 15.79 0.74 4.50
CA LEU A 153 15.77 0.22 3.13
C LEU A 153 16.34 1.25 2.16
N GLN A 154 17.34 0.84 1.36
CA GLN A 154 17.94 1.68 0.35
C GLN A 154 17.79 1.06 -1.04
N ARG A 155 17.42 1.88 -2.03
CA ARG A 155 17.32 1.44 -3.41
C ARG A 155 18.64 1.65 -4.14
N ILE A 156 19.36 0.56 -4.38
CA ILE A 156 20.69 0.57 -4.98
C ILE A 156 20.70 0.60 -6.52
N LYS A 157 19.62 0.16 -7.18
CA LYS A 157 19.57 0.11 -8.66
C LYS A 157 18.43 0.94 -9.24
N HIS A 158 18.75 1.73 -10.26
CA HIS A 158 17.75 2.35 -11.11
C HIS A 158 17.10 1.27 -11.99
N THR A 159 15.77 1.24 -12.04
CA THR A 159 15.03 0.30 -12.87
C THR A 159 14.00 1.04 -13.70
N HIS A 160 13.92 0.71 -14.98
CA HIS A 160 12.84 1.20 -15.83
C HIS A 160 11.47 0.86 -15.25
N THR A 161 10.45 1.61 -15.68
CA THR A 161 9.07 1.35 -15.25
C THR A 161 8.68 -0.07 -15.63
N GLN A 162 8.01 -0.79 -14.73
CA GLN A 162 7.49 -2.13 -15.01
C GLN A 162 6.13 -2.07 -15.74
N ARG A 163 5.74 -0.90 -16.26
CA ARG A 163 4.54 -0.75 -17.09
C ARG A 163 4.71 -1.60 -18.35
N GLY A 164 3.67 -2.38 -18.68
CA GLY A 164 3.65 -3.23 -19.87
C GLY A 164 4.35 -4.59 -19.75
N LEU A 165 5.00 -4.90 -18.61
CA LEU A 165 5.59 -6.22 -18.40
C LEU A 165 4.54 -7.22 -17.88
N SER A 166 4.53 -8.41 -18.45
CA SER A 166 3.76 -9.56 -17.96
C SER A 166 4.25 -10.01 -16.57
N ALA A 167 3.43 -10.79 -15.86
CA ALA A 167 3.80 -11.35 -14.55
C ALA A 167 5.08 -12.21 -14.63
N THR A 168 5.27 -12.93 -15.72
CA THR A 168 6.43 -13.79 -15.97
C THR A 168 7.70 -12.97 -16.17
N GLU A 169 7.65 -11.89 -16.95
CA GLU A 169 8.77 -10.98 -17.15
C GLU A 169 9.15 -10.22 -15.88
N ARG A 170 8.18 -9.87 -15.04
CA ARG A 170 8.43 -9.27 -13.72
C ARG A 170 9.20 -10.23 -12.82
N ARG A 171 8.87 -11.52 -12.81
CA ARG A 171 9.58 -12.55 -12.02
C ARG A 171 11.02 -12.75 -12.50
N LYS A 172 11.25 -12.81 -13.82
CA LYS A 172 12.61 -12.98 -14.40
C LYS A 172 13.53 -11.79 -14.12
N LYS A 173 12.98 -10.56 -13.97
CA LYS A 173 13.75 -9.34 -13.68
C LYS A 173 13.94 -9.09 -12.17
N PHE A 174 13.66 -10.06 -11.31
CA PHE A 174 13.80 -9.92 -9.86
C PHE A 174 15.26 -10.14 -9.44
N THR A 175 16.11 -9.18 -9.75
CA THR A 175 17.44 -9.07 -9.11
C THR A 175 17.31 -8.23 -7.83
N PRO A 176 18.12 -8.49 -6.78
CA PRO A 176 18.12 -7.68 -5.58
C PRO A 176 18.30 -6.19 -5.92
N ARG A 177 17.30 -5.39 -5.64
CA ARG A 177 17.24 -3.96 -6.00
C ARG A 177 17.21 -3.06 -4.77
N ILE A 178 17.03 -3.68 -3.62
CA ILE A 178 16.92 -3.04 -2.32
C ILE A 178 17.92 -3.75 -1.41
N SER A 179 18.77 -2.98 -0.72
CA SER A 179 19.62 -3.46 0.35
C SER A 179 19.07 -2.98 1.69
N SER A 180 19.29 -3.75 2.74
CA SER A 180 19.09 -3.31 4.12
C SER A 180 20.37 -2.62 4.62
N SER A 181 20.22 -1.61 5.45
CA SER A 181 21.32 -1.06 6.24
C SER A 181 21.85 -2.14 7.19
N SER A 182 23.13 -2.10 7.53
CA SER A 182 23.81 -3.08 8.37
C SER A 182 23.26 -3.22 9.81
N LYS A 183 22.41 -2.29 10.23
CA LYS A 183 21.67 -2.39 11.50
C LYS A 183 20.43 -3.26 11.28
N LYS A 184 20.51 -4.55 11.63
CA LYS A 184 19.31 -5.40 11.71
C LYS A 184 18.42 -4.87 12.83
N PRO A 185 17.15 -4.49 12.58
CA PRO A 185 16.20 -4.34 13.68
C PRO A 185 15.95 -5.74 14.28
N ASN A 186 16.02 -5.86 15.59
CA ASN A 186 15.60 -7.07 16.32
C ASN A 186 14.08 -7.23 16.34
N ALA A 187 13.41 -6.96 15.20
CA ALA A 187 11.98 -6.75 15.15
C ALA A 187 11.35 -7.47 13.95
N SER A 188 10.09 -7.86 14.07
CA SER A 188 9.34 -8.39 12.93
C SER A 188 9.11 -7.28 11.89
N LEU A 189 9.63 -7.48 10.68
CA LEU A 189 9.67 -6.49 9.61
C LEU A 189 8.38 -6.52 8.80
N SER A 190 7.74 -5.36 8.63
CA SER A 190 6.64 -5.20 7.67
C SER A 190 6.98 -4.14 6.63
N ILE A 191 6.98 -4.56 5.38
CA ILE A 191 7.25 -3.70 4.23
C ILE A 191 5.92 -3.18 3.67
N CYS A 192 5.72 -1.86 3.68
CA CYS A 192 4.58 -1.22 3.05
C CYS A 192 4.85 -1.04 1.55
N CYS A 193 4.29 -1.93 0.71
CA CYS A 193 4.31 -1.82 -0.74
C CYS A 193 2.97 -1.31 -1.25
N ILE A 194 2.99 -0.19 -2.01
CA ILE A 194 1.88 0.27 -2.84
C ILE A 194 2.34 0.12 -4.28
N ASN A 195 1.92 -0.95 -4.91
CA ASN A 195 2.15 -1.17 -6.34
C ASN A 195 1.02 -0.58 -7.17
#